data_3bc911f97f9d5838b9be2d0e2348cc9f
#
_entry.id   3bc911f97f9d5838b9be2d0e2348cc9f
#
_cell.length_a   1.000
_cell.length_b   1.000
_cell.length_c   1.000
_cell.angle_alpha   90.00
_cell.angle_beta   90.00
_cell.angle_gamma   90.00
#
_symmetry.space_group_name_H-M   'P 1'
#
loop_
_entity.id
_entity.type
_entity.pdbx_description
1 polymer ?
#
loop_
_entity_poly.entity_id
_entity_poly.type
_entity_poly.pdbx_seq_one_letter_code
_entity_poly.pdbx_strand_id
1 'polypeptide(L)'
;MHPIGEWTTQQAHNLIMDIGDQTDRVKFMIRDSGSNFTTAFDAVLADAGIRSVLRNIQTPRMNAIAERWIGGCRRELLDRTLIWSQAHLQRILSQYETHHNQHRPHRALHAVAPLKPLPQPVDLDHYRVRKQPHVGGLINEYHLVAWRGRDFRHAQHAPARRDRR
;
A
#
# COMPACT_ATOMS: atom_id res chain seq x y z
N MET A 1 6.04 -25.39 7.55
CA MET A 1 4.71 -25.90 7.94
C MET A 1 3.77 -25.57 6.80
N HIS A 2 3.14 -26.55 6.18
CA HIS A 2 2.15 -26.26 5.14
C HIS A 2 0.82 -25.95 5.81
N PRO A 3 0.09 -24.91 5.37
CA PRO A 3 -1.22 -24.59 5.93
C PRO A 3 -2.19 -25.75 5.66
N ILE A 4 -2.84 -26.21 6.70
CA ILE A 4 -3.92 -27.22 6.63
C ILE A 4 -5.26 -26.52 6.41
N GLY A 5 -6.25 -27.23 5.89
CA GLY A 5 -7.57 -26.67 5.56
C GLY A 5 -8.25 -25.95 6.73
N GLU A 6 -8.14 -26.48 7.95
CA GLU A 6 -8.67 -25.83 9.16
C GLU A 6 -8.05 -24.47 9.44
N TRP A 7 -6.71 -24.37 9.31
CA TRP A 7 -6.01 -23.10 9.45
C TRP A 7 -6.47 -22.07 8.41
N THR A 8 -6.64 -22.52 7.15
CA THR A 8 -7.09 -21.65 6.08
C THR A 8 -8.52 -21.16 6.32
N THR A 9 -9.40 -22.03 6.82
CA THR A 9 -10.78 -21.67 7.21
C THR A 9 -10.77 -20.64 8.34
N GLN A 10 -9.89 -20.81 9.35
CA GLN A 10 -9.75 -19.80 10.40
C GLN A 10 -9.26 -18.45 9.86
N GLN A 11 -8.38 -18.46 8.85
CA GLN A 11 -7.95 -17.19 8.21
C GLN A 11 -9.10 -16.51 7.45
N ALA A 12 -10.07 -17.26 6.89
CA ALA A 12 -11.26 -16.65 6.31
C ALA A 12 -12.12 -15.92 7.36
N HIS A 13 -12.33 -16.53 8.54
CA HIS A 13 -13.02 -15.85 9.63
C HIS A 13 -12.27 -14.58 10.08
N ASN A 14 -10.95 -14.67 10.28
CA ASN A 14 -10.15 -13.54 10.67
C ASN A 14 -10.25 -12.40 9.62
N LEU A 15 -10.18 -12.73 8.34
CA LEU A 15 -10.32 -11.76 7.25
C LEU A 15 -11.67 -11.03 7.29
N ILE A 16 -12.76 -11.77 7.49
CA ILE A 16 -14.11 -11.18 7.60
C ILE A 16 -14.18 -10.24 8.80
N MET A 17 -13.62 -10.63 9.94
CA MET A 17 -13.54 -9.78 11.14
C MET A 17 -12.71 -8.52 10.90
N ASP A 18 -11.57 -8.63 10.21
CA ASP A 18 -10.69 -7.49 9.89
C ASP A 18 -11.34 -6.51 8.90
N ILE A 19 -12.11 -7.02 7.93
CA ILE A 19 -12.85 -6.19 6.96
C ILE A 19 -14.02 -5.46 7.66
N GLY A 20 -14.65 -6.10 8.65
CA GLY A 20 -15.74 -5.54 9.45
C GLY A 20 -16.87 -4.95 8.59
N ASP A 21 -17.27 -3.72 8.87
CA ASP A 21 -18.36 -3.02 8.17
C ASP A 21 -18.12 -2.78 6.67
N GLN A 22 -16.92 -3.07 6.16
CA GLN A 22 -16.61 -2.96 4.74
C GLN A 22 -16.87 -4.27 3.98
N THR A 23 -17.34 -5.32 4.63
CA THR A 23 -17.60 -6.63 4.02
C THR A 23 -18.55 -6.52 2.83
N ASP A 24 -19.57 -5.65 2.89
CA ASP A 24 -20.51 -5.39 1.80
C ASP A 24 -19.87 -4.87 0.51
N ARG A 25 -18.65 -4.32 0.60
CA ARG A 25 -17.88 -3.81 -0.55
C ARG A 25 -17.07 -4.89 -1.24
N VAL A 26 -16.81 -6.01 -0.56
CA VAL A 26 -16.03 -7.13 -1.07
C VAL A 26 -16.96 -8.16 -1.66
N LYS A 27 -17.09 -8.20 -2.98
CA LYS A 27 -18.00 -9.15 -3.67
C LYS A 27 -17.33 -10.46 -4.05
N PHE A 28 -16.01 -10.46 -4.22
CA PHE A 28 -15.27 -11.60 -4.74
C PHE A 28 -13.96 -11.78 -3.99
N MET A 29 -13.64 -13.05 -3.70
CA MET A 29 -12.32 -13.51 -3.27
C MET A 29 -11.71 -14.36 -4.39
N ILE A 30 -10.62 -13.87 -4.99
CA ILE A 30 -9.88 -14.64 -6.00
C ILE A 30 -8.87 -15.51 -5.27
N ARG A 31 -8.89 -16.82 -5.51
CA ARG A 31 -7.94 -17.76 -4.93
C ARG A 31 -7.40 -18.74 -5.98
N ASP A 32 -6.30 -19.37 -5.70
CA ASP A 32 -5.80 -20.48 -6.51
C ASP A 32 -6.56 -21.79 -6.20
N SER A 33 -6.22 -22.86 -6.94
CA SER A 33 -6.83 -24.18 -6.79
C SER A 33 -6.12 -25.05 -5.74
N GLY A 34 -5.35 -24.45 -4.82
CA GLY A 34 -4.64 -25.19 -3.77
C GLY A 34 -5.58 -26.00 -2.89
N SER A 35 -5.16 -27.21 -2.52
CA SER A 35 -5.93 -28.14 -1.68
C SER A 35 -6.21 -27.61 -0.27
N ASN A 36 -5.54 -26.52 0.13
CA ASN A 36 -5.73 -25.85 1.43
C ASN A 36 -7.06 -25.11 1.53
N PHE A 37 -7.65 -24.74 0.38
CA PHE A 37 -8.94 -24.06 0.32
C PHE A 37 -10.06 -25.10 0.25
N THR A 38 -10.55 -25.46 1.41
CA THR A 38 -11.63 -26.46 1.57
C THR A 38 -13.01 -25.87 1.30
N THR A 39 -14.02 -26.73 1.19
CA THR A 39 -15.43 -26.33 1.13
C THR A 39 -15.85 -25.49 2.34
N ALA A 40 -15.27 -25.76 3.52
CA ALA A 40 -15.51 -24.97 4.73
C ALA A 40 -14.99 -23.51 4.57
N PHE A 41 -13.83 -23.33 3.94
CA PHE A 41 -13.32 -21.99 3.60
C PHE A 41 -14.30 -21.22 2.70
N ASP A 42 -14.80 -21.87 1.64
CA ASP A 42 -15.75 -21.24 0.71
C ASP A 42 -17.09 -20.94 1.39
N ALA A 43 -17.56 -21.81 2.31
CA ALA A 43 -18.78 -21.59 3.07
C ALA A 43 -18.69 -20.34 3.97
N VAL A 44 -17.58 -20.16 4.68
CA VAL A 44 -17.34 -18.96 5.52
C VAL A 44 -17.41 -17.67 4.70
N LEU A 45 -16.82 -17.65 3.50
CA LEU A 45 -16.90 -16.49 2.61
C LEU A 45 -18.32 -16.27 2.08
N ALA A 46 -19.01 -17.34 1.70
CA ALA A 46 -20.38 -17.27 1.19
C ALA A 46 -21.36 -16.73 2.24
N ASP A 47 -21.24 -17.14 3.50
CA ASP A 47 -22.02 -16.60 4.62
C ASP A 47 -21.85 -15.09 4.81
N ALA A 48 -20.67 -14.58 4.48
CA ALA A 48 -20.37 -13.14 4.47
C ALA A 48 -20.75 -12.45 3.15
N GLY A 49 -21.43 -13.12 2.20
CA GLY A 49 -21.80 -12.57 0.91
C GLY A 49 -20.65 -12.46 -0.10
N ILE A 50 -19.48 -13.04 0.20
CA ILE A 50 -18.29 -12.99 -0.64
C ILE A 50 -18.22 -14.25 -1.50
N ARG A 51 -18.24 -14.09 -2.81
CA ARG A 51 -18.12 -15.20 -3.75
C ARG A 51 -16.66 -15.57 -3.99
N SER A 52 -16.31 -16.84 -3.70
CA SER A 52 -14.99 -17.39 -4.04
C SER A 52 -14.90 -17.64 -5.55
N VAL A 53 -13.83 -17.13 -6.16
CA VAL A 53 -13.54 -17.30 -7.58
C VAL A 53 -12.20 -18.00 -7.74
N LEU A 54 -12.24 -19.21 -8.32
CA LEU A 54 -11.03 -19.97 -8.61
C LEU A 54 -10.24 -19.31 -9.75
N ARG A 55 -8.96 -19.14 -9.53
CA ARG A 55 -8.02 -18.74 -10.58
C ARG A 55 -7.98 -19.85 -11.64
N ASN A 56 -8.30 -19.51 -12.87
CA ASN A 56 -8.10 -20.43 -14.00
C ASN A 56 -6.63 -20.40 -14.41
N ILE A 57 -6.04 -21.56 -14.68
CA ILE A 57 -4.67 -21.74 -15.17
C ILE A 57 -4.42 -20.94 -16.46
N GLN A 58 -5.47 -20.74 -17.27
CA GLN A 58 -5.42 -20.00 -18.54
C GLN A 58 -5.58 -18.47 -18.40
N THR A 59 -5.79 -17.94 -17.19
CA THR A 59 -5.96 -16.51 -16.94
C THR A 59 -4.94 -15.97 -15.92
N PRO A 60 -3.65 -15.92 -16.26
CA PRO A 60 -2.60 -15.48 -15.32
C PRO A 60 -2.78 -14.03 -14.83
N ARG A 61 -3.58 -13.23 -15.52
CA ARG A 61 -3.82 -11.83 -15.14
C ARG A 61 -4.74 -11.65 -13.92
N MET A 62 -5.48 -12.68 -13.50
CA MET A 62 -6.42 -12.55 -12.37
C MET A 62 -5.74 -12.15 -11.06
N ASN A 63 -4.53 -12.63 -10.80
CA ASN A 63 -3.75 -12.30 -9.60
C ASN A 63 -2.67 -11.23 -9.83
N ALA A 64 -2.55 -10.70 -11.04
CA ALA A 64 -1.44 -9.79 -11.39
C ALA A 64 -1.39 -8.52 -10.50
N ILE A 65 -2.53 -8.06 -10.00
CA ILE A 65 -2.59 -6.90 -9.10
C ILE A 65 -2.01 -7.28 -7.73
N ALA A 66 -2.45 -8.41 -7.14
CA ALA A 66 -1.95 -8.89 -5.87
C ALA A 66 -0.46 -9.26 -5.94
N GLU A 67 -0.04 -9.97 -6.99
CA GLU A 67 1.36 -10.31 -7.22
C GLU A 67 2.26 -9.08 -7.35
N ARG A 68 1.77 -8.05 -8.06
CA ARG A 68 2.49 -6.77 -8.18
C ARG A 68 2.60 -6.04 -6.86
N TRP A 69 1.52 -6.02 -6.07
CA TRP A 69 1.51 -5.43 -4.74
C TRP A 69 2.48 -6.15 -3.80
N ILE A 70 2.40 -7.48 -3.73
CA ILE A 70 3.31 -8.32 -2.91
C ILE A 70 4.76 -8.13 -3.34
N GLY A 71 5.03 -8.19 -4.65
CA GLY A 71 6.36 -7.98 -5.20
C GLY A 71 6.91 -6.58 -4.93
N GLY A 72 6.06 -5.56 -4.97
CA GLY A 72 6.39 -4.19 -4.57
C GLY A 72 6.73 -4.10 -3.09
N CYS A 73 5.87 -4.60 -2.24
CA CYS A 73 6.04 -4.64 -0.78
C CYS A 73 7.35 -5.34 -0.38
N ARG A 74 7.65 -6.49 -0.99
CA ARG A 74 8.92 -7.20 -0.73
C ARG A 74 10.12 -6.34 -1.07
N ARG A 75 10.23 -5.88 -2.31
CA ARG A 75 11.42 -5.14 -2.79
C ARG A 75 11.61 -3.78 -2.10
N GLU A 76 10.53 -3.09 -1.81
CA GLU A 76 10.57 -1.72 -1.29
C GLU A 76 10.64 -1.66 0.23
N LEU A 77 10.11 -2.68 0.92
CA LEU A 77 9.99 -2.71 2.36
C LEU A 77 10.67 -3.93 3.00
N LEU A 78 10.17 -5.14 2.73
CA LEU A 78 10.53 -6.34 3.52
C LEU A 78 11.99 -6.75 3.32
N ASP A 79 12.50 -6.70 2.09
CA ASP A 79 13.89 -7.05 1.77
C ASP A 79 14.90 -6.01 2.31
N ARG A 80 14.42 -4.88 2.82
CA ARG A 80 15.23 -3.76 3.33
C ARG A 80 15.03 -3.48 4.81
N THR A 81 14.17 -4.25 5.48
CA THR A 81 13.83 -4.03 6.89
C THR A 81 14.10 -5.27 7.70
N LEU A 82 14.88 -5.13 8.78
CA LEU A 82 15.02 -6.20 9.75
C LEU A 82 13.73 -6.30 10.59
N ILE A 83 13.07 -7.45 10.53
CA ILE A 83 11.82 -7.71 11.23
C ILE A 83 12.13 -8.55 12.47
N TRP A 84 11.87 -8.01 13.66
CA TRP A 84 12.16 -8.67 14.93
C TRP A 84 10.92 -9.14 15.71
N SER A 85 9.72 -8.78 15.27
CA SER A 85 8.48 -9.26 15.90
C SER A 85 7.29 -9.19 14.93
N GLN A 86 6.23 -9.95 15.23
CA GLN A 86 4.97 -9.89 14.48
C GLN A 86 4.34 -8.49 14.56
N ALA A 87 4.33 -7.86 15.72
CA ALA A 87 3.80 -6.51 15.89
C ALA A 87 4.58 -5.47 15.05
N HIS A 88 5.92 -5.64 14.95
CA HIS A 88 6.74 -4.82 14.08
C HIS A 88 6.36 -5.02 12.61
N LEU A 89 6.22 -6.27 12.16
CA LEU A 89 5.79 -6.60 10.79
C LEU A 89 4.43 -5.98 10.47
N GLN A 90 3.43 -6.16 11.33
CA GLN A 90 2.09 -5.58 11.13
C GLN A 90 2.15 -4.07 10.99
N ARG A 91 2.90 -3.38 11.84
CA ARG A 91 3.05 -1.93 11.80
C ARG A 91 3.66 -1.43 10.48
N ILE A 92 4.75 -2.05 10.02
CA ILE A 92 5.40 -1.62 8.76
C ILE A 92 4.56 -1.94 7.54
N LEU A 93 3.83 -3.07 7.54
CA LEU A 93 2.90 -3.42 6.47
C LEU A 93 1.73 -2.43 6.39
N SER A 94 1.15 -2.04 7.54
CA SER A 94 0.09 -1.02 7.59
C SER A 94 0.58 0.34 7.05
N GLN A 95 1.80 0.75 7.39
CA GLN A 95 2.39 1.97 6.84
C GLN A 95 2.63 1.87 5.33
N TYR A 96 3.08 0.71 4.84
CA TYR A 96 3.26 0.48 3.41
C TYR A 96 1.93 0.49 2.66
N GLU A 97 0.90 -0.14 3.21
CA GLU A 97 -0.45 -0.15 2.63
C GLU A 97 -1.01 1.28 2.51
N THR A 98 -0.91 2.07 3.57
CA THR A 98 -1.32 3.47 3.57
C THR A 98 -0.56 4.26 2.49
N HIS A 99 0.75 4.11 2.44
CA HIS A 99 1.58 4.73 1.41
C HIS A 99 1.16 4.31 0.00
N HIS A 100 1.03 3.01 -0.24
CA HIS A 100 0.65 2.45 -1.55
C HIS A 100 -0.68 2.99 -2.04
N ASN A 101 -1.68 3.05 -1.15
CA ASN A 101 -3.04 3.42 -1.50
C ASN A 101 -3.28 4.93 -1.55
N GLN A 102 -2.54 5.72 -0.74
CA GLN A 102 -2.80 7.15 -0.56
C GLN A 102 -1.72 8.07 -1.17
N HIS A 103 -0.49 7.57 -1.34
CA HIS A 103 0.63 8.44 -1.67
C HIS A 103 1.48 7.97 -2.85
N ARG A 104 1.53 6.66 -3.13
CA ARG A 104 2.36 6.12 -4.19
C ARG A 104 1.77 6.40 -5.57
N PRO A 105 2.51 7.09 -6.46
CA PRO A 105 2.03 7.35 -7.82
C PRO A 105 2.05 6.06 -8.66
N HIS A 106 0.95 5.77 -9.35
CA HIS A 106 0.81 4.63 -10.25
C HIS A 106 0.69 5.09 -11.69
N ARG A 107 1.55 4.61 -12.59
CA ARG A 107 1.53 4.97 -14.02
C ARG A 107 0.17 4.70 -14.68
N ALA A 108 -0.45 3.56 -14.35
CA ALA A 108 -1.75 3.18 -14.89
C ALA A 108 -2.91 4.07 -14.40
N LEU A 109 -2.69 4.88 -13.36
CA LEU A 109 -3.65 5.80 -12.77
C LEU A 109 -3.22 7.26 -12.96
N HIS A 110 -2.56 7.59 -14.07
CA HIS A 110 -2.09 8.95 -14.36
C HIS A 110 -1.19 9.53 -13.25
N ALA A 111 -0.31 8.70 -12.68
CA ALA A 111 0.58 9.04 -11.58
C ALA A 111 -0.13 9.45 -10.27
N VAL A 112 -1.37 9.02 -10.07
CA VAL A 112 -2.12 9.20 -8.83
C VAL A 112 -2.10 7.92 -8.00
N ALA A 113 -2.28 8.03 -6.70
CA ALA A 113 -2.44 6.88 -5.82
C ALA A 113 -3.85 6.27 -5.94
N PRO A 114 -4.03 4.95 -5.71
CA PRO A 114 -5.28 4.23 -5.98
C PRO A 114 -6.53 4.82 -5.31
N LEU A 115 -6.40 5.34 -4.10
CA LEU A 115 -7.52 5.90 -3.33
C LEU A 115 -7.56 7.44 -3.32
N LYS A 116 -6.73 8.10 -4.14
CA LYS A 116 -6.79 9.56 -4.28
C LYS A 116 -7.52 9.97 -5.56
N PRO A 117 -8.34 11.02 -5.50
CA PRO A 117 -8.89 11.63 -6.70
C PRO A 117 -7.75 12.26 -7.53
N LEU A 118 -8.01 12.47 -8.83
CA LEU A 118 -7.10 13.22 -9.69
C LEU A 118 -6.87 14.61 -9.10
N PRO A 119 -5.60 15.04 -8.94
CA PRO A 119 -5.31 16.35 -8.39
C PRO A 119 -5.81 17.44 -9.34
N GLN A 120 -6.37 18.49 -8.77
CA GLN A 120 -6.64 19.72 -9.52
C GLN A 120 -5.31 20.43 -9.81
N PRO A 121 -5.19 21.12 -10.96
CA PRO A 121 -4.04 21.96 -11.22
C PRO A 121 -3.85 22.99 -10.11
N VAL A 122 -2.64 23.07 -9.55
CA VAL A 122 -2.31 23.99 -8.45
C VAL A 122 -1.18 24.90 -8.93
N ASP A 123 -1.27 26.19 -8.63
CA ASP A 123 -0.18 27.11 -8.82
C ASP A 123 0.92 26.81 -7.78
N LEU A 124 2.03 26.25 -8.25
CA LEU A 124 3.12 25.81 -7.39
C LEU A 124 3.91 26.97 -6.75
N ASP A 125 3.78 28.20 -7.24
CA ASP A 125 4.47 29.37 -6.70
C ASP A 125 4.04 29.69 -5.25
N HIS A 126 2.86 29.21 -4.86
CA HIS A 126 2.32 29.38 -3.52
C HIS A 126 2.58 28.21 -2.58
N TYR A 127 3.33 27.18 -3.02
CA TYR A 127 3.56 25.96 -2.25
C TYR A 127 5.03 25.58 -2.19
N ARG A 128 5.37 24.89 -1.10
CA ARG A 128 6.63 24.15 -0.96
C ARG A 128 6.35 22.66 -0.92
N VAL A 129 7.27 21.88 -1.46
CA VAL A 129 7.26 20.42 -1.29
C VAL A 129 7.92 20.07 0.04
N ARG A 130 7.17 19.47 0.94
CA ARG A 130 7.67 18.90 2.19
C ARG A 130 7.80 17.38 2.05
N LYS A 131 9.00 16.88 2.30
CA LYS A 131 9.28 15.44 2.39
C LYS A 131 8.96 14.95 3.79
N GLN A 132 8.19 13.86 3.89
CA GLN A 132 7.89 13.15 5.13
C GLN A 132 8.40 11.71 5.03
N PRO A 133 9.45 11.33 5.80
CA PRO A 133 9.97 9.99 5.80
C PRO A 133 9.13 9.07 6.69
N HIS A 134 8.91 7.83 6.23
CA HIS A 134 8.27 6.74 6.95
C HIS A 134 9.19 5.51 6.97
N VAL A 135 8.96 4.59 7.90
CA VAL A 135 9.73 3.33 8.05
C VAL A 135 11.24 3.60 7.99
N GLY A 136 11.73 4.47 8.87
CA GLY A 136 13.17 4.80 8.92
C GLY A 136 13.72 5.49 7.66
N GLY A 137 12.87 6.09 6.84
CA GLY A 137 13.27 6.78 5.60
C GLY A 137 13.25 5.92 4.34
N LEU A 138 12.85 4.65 4.44
CA LEU A 138 12.68 3.77 3.28
C LEU A 138 11.54 4.22 2.37
N ILE A 139 10.47 4.74 2.96
CA ILE A 139 9.31 5.30 2.27
C ILE A 139 9.32 6.81 2.48
N ASN A 140 9.13 7.56 1.39
CA ASN A 140 9.07 9.02 1.48
C ASN A 140 7.78 9.51 0.82
N GLU A 141 7.07 10.34 1.55
CA GLU A 141 5.87 11.03 1.06
C GLU A 141 6.18 12.50 0.83
N TYR A 142 5.50 13.09 -0.14
CA TYR A 142 5.70 14.48 -0.51
C TYR A 142 4.37 15.21 -0.45
N HIS A 143 4.34 16.29 0.32
CA HIS A 143 3.15 17.10 0.55
C HIS A 143 3.39 18.53 0.11
N LEU A 144 2.39 19.13 -0.53
CA LEU A 144 2.38 20.56 -0.80
C LEU A 144 1.97 21.28 0.49
N VAL A 145 2.83 22.19 0.95
CA VAL A 145 2.58 23.02 2.12
C VAL A 145 2.52 24.48 1.65
N ALA A 146 1.44 25.19 2.03
CA ALA A 146 1.30 26.58 1.65
C ALA A 146 2.49 27.42 2.12
N TRP A 147 3.03 28.22 1.22
CA TRP A 147 4.11 29.13 1.51
C TRP A 147 3.53 30.39 2.19
N ARG A 148 3.84 30.60 3.47
CA ARG A 148 3.61 31.89 4.14
C ARG A 148 4.88 32.72 4.02
N GLY A 149 4.91 33.72 3.12
CA GLY A 149 6.06 34.50 2.65
C GLY A 149 6.93 35.25 3.67
N ARG A 150 7.04 34.80 4.93
CA ARG A 150 7.92 35.40 5.94
C ARG A 150 9.37 34.87 5.91
N ASP A 151 9.66 33.82 5.17
CA ASP A 151 10.99 33.19 5.19
C ASP A 151 11.95 33.70 4.10
N PHE A 152 11.56 34.69 3.31
CA PHE A 152 12.41 35.22 2.23
C PHE A 152 13.61 36.04 2.72
N ARG A 153 13.68 36.47 3.98
CA ARG A 153 14.72 37.41 4.45
C ARG A 153 16.06 36.74 4.75
N HIS A 154 16.16 35.41 4.81
CA HIS A 154 17.42 34.74 5.17
C HIS A 154 18.15 34.04 4.01
N ALA A 155 17.56 33.95 2.82
CA ALA A 155 18.22 33.28 1.69
C ALA A 155 19.07 34.19 0.81
N GLN A 156 19.01 35.51 0.98
CA GLN A 156 19.75 36.48 0.12
C GLN A 156 21.15 36.87 0.64
N HIS A 157 21.59 36.32 1.79
CA HIS A 157 22.93 36.60 2.34
C HIS A 157 23.80 35.36 2.45
N ALA A 158 23.87 34.53 1.40
CA ALA A 158 24.98 33.61 1.26
C ALA A 158 26.13 34.34 0.57
N PRO A 159 27.30 34.53 1.22
CA PRO A 159 28.43 35.19 0.57
C PRO A 159 28.94 34.32 -0.58
N ALA A 160 29.12 34.97 -1.73
CA ALA A 160 29.72 34.35 -2.91
C ALA A 160 31.06 33.70 -2.52
N ARG A 161 31.20 32.38 -2.76
CA ARG A 161 32.50 31.70 -2.65
C ARG A 161 33.47 32.39 -3.61
N ARG A 162 34.45 33.08 -3.06
CA ARG A 162 35.61 33.54 -3.81
C ARG A 162 36.40 32.32 -4.26
N ASP A 163 36.42 32.07 -5.55
CA ASP A 163 37.40 31.20 -6.21
C ASP A 163 38.80 31.77 -5.89
N ARG A 164 39.62 30.99 -5.21
CA ARG A 164 41.07 31.20 -5.18
C ARG A 164 41.67 30.28 -6.24
N ARG A 165 42.30 30.96 -7.18
CA ARG A 165 43.29 30.35 -8.10
C ARG A 165 44.49 29.80 -7.33
#